data_e64e6a4054ad4c2d47cfd4f7295ac4e2
#
_entry.id   e64e6a4054ad4c2d47cfd4f7295ac4e2
#
_cell.length_a   1.000
_cell.length_b   1.000
_cell.length_c   1.000
_cell.angle_alpha   90.00
_cell.angle_beta   90.00
_cell.angle_gamma   90.00
#
_symmetry.space_group_name_H-M   'P 1'
#
loop_
_entity.id
_entity.type
_entity.pdbx_description
1 polymer ?
#
loop_
_entity_poly.entity_id
_entity_poly.type
_entity_poly.pdbx_seq_one_letter_code
_entity_poly.pdbx_strand_id
1 'polypeptide(L)'
;MPESGAGIFGILYAVKNDFDMTPMFPAPGKTPREDTAAVMKFYKLPKCFPPSVMAEARRIPSVVDAEAELRRGGRRDLRREFVFTCDPQSARDYDDALSLSKDRRGNLVLGVHIADVSHYVKPGSAIDREAYRRSTSVYLCDKVVPMLPEGLSNGVCSLVPGEDRLAFSVFLTFDASGEVVKREFAKSVIRSKARYTYEQVMNIISGGDGKCGGARVGRRELRTIREISALAQRLRAKRFASGALDIEIPEAEVILDDAGEMTGLVTRPYDESHQMVEECMVAANEAVAKELWTKGVKILARLHEPPDEEKIDMLRAELRGLGVKVGNISNPKVFAQFLQSIKKSPLYPTLATLVLRSMKRAVYDGAAIGHFGLAKRYYAHFTSPIRRYPDLTLHRQLADYISGGSAKRPPKLLATWAKHTSEREEVAAEAERGLLEIKKYRLLEDQLHTRQVLDYDAVVSKCAPYGCFVEIPELAVSGLVHVSLLSRRFVRWNEHDQSLSVPGGGGWRAGTRIKVRIARVDFRQRRLDFTPCSR
;
A
#
# COMPACT_ATOMS: atom_id res chain seq x y z
N MET A 1 5.02 -6.23 -3.06
CA MET A 1 4.61 -4.88 -2.68
C MET A 1 3.74 -4.98 -1.45
N PRO A 2 3.90 -4.20 -0.43
CA PRO A 2 2.75 -3.85 0.32
C PRO A 2 1.81 -3.11 -0.64
N GLU A 3 0.57 -3.56 -0.81
CA GLU A 3 -0.50 -2.60 -0.95
C GLU A 3 -0.39 -1.77 0.31
N SER A 4 0.49 -0.78 0.29
CA SER A 4 0.61 0.18 1.37
C SER A 4 -0.61 1.07 1.24
N GLY A 5 -1.69 0.71 1.94
CA GLY A 5 -2.72 1.67 2.26
C GLY A 5 -2.16 2.87 3.04
N ALA A 6 -0.87 2.89 3.29
CA ALA A 6 -0.16 3.96 3.98
C ALA A 6 0.10 5.19 3.11
N GLY A 7 0.45 5.05 1.84
CA GLY A 7 0.77 6.19 0.96
C GLY A 7 -0.41 7.12 0.68
N ILE A 8 -1.61 6.57 0.66
CA ILE A 8 -2.83 7.32 0.35
C ILE A 8 -3.33 8.18 1.53
N PHE A 9 -2.93 7.87 2.76
CA PHE A 9 -3.49 8.48 3.97
C PHE A 9 -2.64 9.61 4.58
N GLY A 10 -1.43 9.84 4.11
CA GLY A 10 -0.55 10.89 4.64
C GLY A 10 -1.15 12.30 4.57
N ILE A 11 -2.02 12.55 3.61
CA ILE A 11 -2.58 13.88 3.32
C ILE A 11 -3.93 14.12 4.03
N LEU A 12 -4.61 13.05 4.50
CA LEU A 12 -5.98 13.13 5.02
C LEU A 12 -6.14 13.77 6.40
N TYR A 13 -5.06 13.96 7.16
CA TYR A 13 -5.16 14.45 8.55
C TYR A 13 -4.97 15.95 8.73
N ALA A 14 -4.57 16.68 7.70
CA ALA A 14 -4.34 18.12 7.80
C ALA A 14 -5.62 18.98 7.90
N VAL A 15 -6.80 18.37 7.75
CA VAL A 15 -8.08 19.09 7.81
C VAL A 15 -9.12 18.25 8.57
N LYS A 16 -8.94 18.08 9.86
CA LYS A 16 -10.05 17.84 10.79
C LYS A 16 -10.37 19.15 11.49
N ASN A 17 -11.62 19.51 11.35
CA ASN A 17 -12.27 20.71 11.84
C ASN A 17 -12.02 21.02 13.31
N ASP A 18 -12.09 22.29 13.60
CA ASP A 18 -12.27 22.98 14.86
C ASP A 18 -13.24 22.27 15.81
N PHE A 19 -12.74 21.32 16.57
CA PHE A 19 -13.17 21.02 17.93
C PHE A 19 -12.05 20.21 18.58
N ASP A 20 -11.68 20.62 19.77
CA ASP A 20 -10.58 20.31 20.65
C ASP A 20 -10.37 18.82 21.00
N MET A 21 -10.13 18.00 19.99
CA MET A 21 -9.61 16.64 20.08
C MET A 21 -8.46 16.50 19.08
N THR A 22 -7.35 17.18 19.35
CA THR A 22 -6.08 16.87 18.68
C THR A 22 -5.79 15.40 18.95
N PRO A 23 -5.69 14.52 17.94
CA PRO A 23 -5.26 13.15 18.20
C PRO A 23 -3.92 13.23 18.93
N MET A 24 -3.81 12.56 20.08
CA MET A 24 -2.55 12.51 20.80
C MET A 24 -1.51 11.92 19.85
N PHE A 25 -0.55 12.74 19.48
CA PHE A 25 0.53 12.36 18.57
C PHE A 25 1.76 12.01 19.40
N PRO A 26 2.58 11.02 19.00
CA PRO A 26 3.81 10.71 19.73
C PRO A 26 4.72 11.94 19.75
N ALA A 27 5.18 12.31 20.95
CA ALA A 27 6.24 13.29 21.08
C ALA A 27 7.53 12.70 20.48
N PRO A 28 8.36 13.51 19.79
CA PRO A 28 9.64 13.04 19.31
C PRO A 28 10.53 12.59 20.47
N GLY A 29 11.44 11.65 20.20
CA GLY A 29 12.49 11.27 21.14
C GLY A 29 13.49 12.42 21.37
N LYS A 30 14.47 12.22 22.26
CA LYS A 30 15.56 13.18 22.43
C LYS A 30 16.52 13.18 21.23
N THR A 31 16.64 12.05 20.58
CA THR A 31 17.48 11.83 19.41
C THR A 31 16.67 11.19 18.28
N PRO A 32 17.10 11.30 17.02
CA PRO A 32 16.42 10.66 15.88
C PRO A 32 16.21 9.15 16.02
N ARG A 33 17.17 8.45 16.67
CA ARG A 33 17.05 7.01 16.97
C ARG A 33 15.97 6.69 18.01
N GLU A 34 15.72 7.63 18.92
CA GLU A 34 14.69 7.45 19.96
C GLU A 34 13.27 7.70 19.44
N ASP A 35 13.11 8.36 18.28
CA ASP A 35 11.79 8.62 17.68
C ASP A 35 11.02 7.33 17.42
N THR A 36 11.69 6.33 16.86
CA THR A 36 11.09 5.01 16.61
C THR A 36 10.62 4.35 17.91
N ALA A 37 11.42 4.44 18.98
CA ALA A 37 11.03 3.91 20.28
C ALA A 37 9.84 4.67 20.88
N ALA A 38 9.78 6.00 20.70
CA ALA A 38 8.68 6.85 21.14
C ALA A 38 7.37 6.50 20.39
N VAL A 39 7.42 6.37 19.07
CA VAL A 39 6.30 5.94 18.22
C VAL A 39 5.83 4.55 18.61
N MET A 40 6.75 3.58 18.75
CA MET A 40 6.41 2.21 19.15
C MET A 40 5.74 2.18 20.53
N LYS A 41 6.20 2.99 21.47
CA LYS A 41 5.58 3.10 22.81
C LYS A 41 4.18 3.69 22.74
N PHE A 42 4.01 4.76 21.99
CA PHE A 42 2.73 5.48 21.85
C PHE A 42 1.65 4.57 21.23
N TYR A 43 1.95 3.91 20.11
CA TYR A 43 1.03 3.00 19.42
C TYR A 43 1.01 1.58 20.02
N LYS A 44 1.70 1.36 21.15
CA LYS A 44 1.79 0.06 21.83
C LYS A 44 2.24 -1.07 20.91
N LEU A 45 3.18 -0.78 20.00
CA LEU A 45 3.74 -1.80 19.13
C LEU A 45 4.65 -2.75 19.92
N PRO A 46 4.60 -4.06 19.65
CA PRO A 46 5.40 -5.03 20.39
C PRO A 46 6.88 -4.94 19.99
N LYS A 47 7.77 -4.90 20.99
CA LYS A 47 9.23 -4.82 20.77
C LYS A 47 9.87 -6.14 20.42
N CYS A 48 9.34 -7.25 20.96
CA CYS A 48 9.86 -8.60 20.79
C CYS A 48 8.73 -9.62 20.78
N PHE A 49 9.05 -10.84 20.44
CA PHE A 49 8.13 -11.96 20.56
C PHE A 49 8.20 -12.59 21.95
N PRO A 50 7.06 -13.08 22.48
CA PRO A 50 7.04 -13.83 23.75
C PRO A 50 7.95 -15.08 23.70
N PRO A 51 8.54 -15.51 24.84
CA PRO A 51 9.39 -16.70 24.89
C PRO A 51 8.72 -17.97 24.35
N SER A 52 7.42 -18.16 24.60
CA SER A 52 6.64 -19.30 24.09
C SER A 52 6.56 -19.33 22.57
N VAL A 53 6.42 -18.16 21.94
CA VAL A 53 6.41 -18.01 20.47
C VAL A 53 7.78 -18.37 19.90
N MET A 54 8.86 -17.86 20.52
CA MET A 54 10.22 -18.15 20.08
C MET A 54 10.59 -19.61 20.26
N ALA A 55 10.11 -20.24 21.34
CA ALA A 55 10.31 -21.68 21.58
C ALA A 55 9.59 -22.54 20.53
N GLU A 56 8.38 -22.16 20.14
CA GLU A 56 7.64 -22.83 19.06
C GLU A 56 8.32 -22.62 17.72
N ALA A 57 8.73 -21.38 17.39
CA ALA A 57 9.41 -21.06 16.14
C ALA A 57 10.72 -21.85 15.94
N ARG A 58 11.49 -22.06 17.00
CA ARG A 58 12.74 -22.86 16.96
C ARG A 58 12.51 -24.35 16.65
N ARG A 59 11.30 -24.88 16.85
CA ARG A 59 10.96 -26.27 16.52
C ARG A 59 10.57 -26.45 15.05
N ILE A 60 10.31 -25.38 14.35
CA ILE A 60 9.99 -25.41 12.92
C ILE A 60 11.31 -25.58 12.16
N PRO A 61 11.43 -26.60 11.30
CA PRO A 61 12.62 -26.79 10.48
C PRO A 61 12.91 -25.57 9.60
N SER A 62 14.16 -25.18 9.51
CA SER A 62 14.61 -24.09 8.63
C SER A 62 14.70 -24.50 7.16
N VAL A 63 14.70 -25.80 6.89
CA VAL A 63 14.76 -26.38 5.54
C VAL A 63 13.53 -27.23 5.31
N VAL A 64 12.97 -27.14 4.11
CA VAL A 64 11.81 -27.93 3.67
C VAL A 64 12.27 -29.31 3.22
N ASP A 65 11.73 -30.38 3.82
CA ASP A 65 11.82 -31.73 3.25
C ASP A 65 10.76 -31.89 2.15
N ALA A 66 11.11 -31.43 0.94
CA ALA A 66 10.21 -31.44 -0.21
C ALA A 66 9.75 -32.84 -0.59
N GLU A 67 10.63 -33.84 -0.48
CA GLU A 67 10.31 -35.22 -0.82
C GLU A 67 9.32 -35.83 0.16
N ALA A 68 9.48 -35.57 1.45
CA ALA A 68 8.52 -36.00 2.46
C ALA A 68 7.15 -35.34 2.26
N GLU A 69 7.13 -34.02 1.95
CA GLU A 69 5.88 -33.30 1.69
C GLU A 69 5.15 -33.80 0.43
N LEU A 70 5.89 -34.12 -0.62
CA LEU A 70 5.33 -34.71 -1.85
C LEU A 70 4.83 -36.15 -1.63
N ARG A 71 5.57 -36.98 -0.86
CA ARG A 71 5.12 -38.34 -0.52
C ARG A 71 3.86 -38.37 0.35
N ARG A 72 3.64 -37.37 1.21
CA ARG A 72 2.39 -37.23 1.97
C ARG A 72 1.16 -37.01 1.09
N GLY A 73 1.38 -36.62 -0.16
CA GLY A 73 0.33 -36.30 -1.11
C GLY A 73 -0.31 -34.92 -0.89
N GLY A 74 -1.15 -34.54 -1.83
CA GLY A 74 -1.90 -33.27 -1.75
C GLY A 74 -1.11 -32.04 -2.19
N ARG A 75 0.19 -32.16 -2.54
CA ARG A 75 1.00 -31.07 -3.13
C ARG A 75 1.40 -31.38 -4.56
N ARG A 76 1.37 -30.35 -5.42
CA ARG A 76 1.93 -30.42 -6.78
C ARG A 76 3.43 -30.11 -6.75
N ASP A 77 4.24 -30.89 -7.44
CA ASP A 77 5.66 -30.59 -7.64
C ASP A 77 5.83 -29.63 -8.81
N LEU A 78 6.21 -28.40 -8.51
CA LEU A 78 6.45 -27.32 -9.48
C LEU A 78 7.93 -26.88 -9.51
N ARG A 79 8.83 -27.64 -8.91
CA ARG A 79 10.26 -27.30 -8.80
C ARG A 79 10.97 -27.19 -10.16
N ARG A 80 10.41 -27.79 -11.21
CA ARG A 80 10.93 -27.72 -12.59
C ARG A 80 10.43 -26.52 -13.38
N GLU A 81 9.34 -25.90 -12.93
CA GLU A 81 8.78 -24.72 -13.59
C GLU A 81 9.67 -23.50 -13.40
N PHE A 82 9.60 -22.57 -14.37
CA PHE A 82 10.20 -21.26 -14.20
C PHE A 82 9.30 -20.42 -13.31
N VAL A 83 9.67 -20.35 -12.04
CA VAL A 83 9.03 -19.53 -11.01
C VAL A 83 10.03 -18.47 -10.57
N PHE A 84 9.61 -17.24 -10.43
CA PHE A 84 10.45 -16.13 -9.96
C PHE A 84 9.67 -15.19 -9.02
N THR A 85 10.41 -14.48 -8.17
CA THR A 85 9.88 -13.40 -7.32
C THR A 85 10.29 -12.04 -7.88
N CYS A 86 9.48 -10.98 -7.58
CA CYS A 86 9.77 -9.61 -7.95
C CYS A 86 9.46 -8.70 -6.77
N ASP A 87 10.49 -8.16 -6.13
CA ASP A 87 10.41 -7.48 -4.84
C ASP A 87 11.37 -6.29 -4.77
N PRO A 88 11.15 -5.34 -3.84
CA PRO A 88 12.13 -4.27 -3.56
C PRO A 88 13.50 -4.84 -3.18
N GLN A 89 14.58 -4.11 -3.47
CA GLN A 89 15.95 -4.53 -3.15
C GLN A 89 16.14 -4.91 -1.68
N SER A 90 15.48 -4.19 -0.78
CA SER A 90 15.58 -4.36 0.68
C SER A 90 14.72 -5.49 1.25
N ALA A 91 13.78 -6.06 0.48
CA ALA A 91 12.87 -7.11 0.95
C ALA A 91 13.62 -8.41 1.25
N ARG A 92 13.15 -9.15 2.26
CA ARG A 92 13.65 -10.47 2.67
C ARG A 92 12.53 -11.51 2.86
N ASP A 93 11.29 -11.04 2.97
CA ASP A 93 10.07 -11.81 3.20
C ASP A 93 9.27 -11.91 1.90
N TYR A 94 9.73 -12.79 0.99
CA TYR A 94 9.10 -12.97 -0.32
C TYR A 94 7.82 -13.79 -0.18
N ASP A 95 6.68 -13.10 -0.15
CA ASP A 95 5.35 -13.70 -0.02
C ASP A 95 4.88 -14.38 -1.31
N ASP A 96 5.24 -13.83 -2.48
CA ASP A 96 4.67 -14.22 -3.78
C ASP A 96 5.73 -14.48 -4.86
N ALA A 97 5.38 -15.39 -5.75
CA ALA A 97 6.15 -15.72 -6.93
C ALA A 97 5.22 -15.97 -8.12
N LEU A 98 5.73 -15.75 -9.32
CA LEU A 98 4.97 -15.82 -10.57
C LEU A 98 5.53 -16.89 -11.51
N SER A 99 4.64 -17.53 -12.27
CA SER A 99 4.98 -18.38 -13.42
C SER A 99 3.97 -18.20 -14.54
N LEU A 100 4.35 -18.54 -15.77
CA LEU A 100 3.47 -18.54 -16.91
C LEU A 100 3.72 -19.77 -17.77
N SER A 101 2.63 -20.44 -18.14
CA SER A 101 2.63 -21.56 -19.08
C SER A 101 1.49 -21.43 -20.09
N LYS A 102 1.37 -22.40 -21.00
CA LYS A 102 0.24 -22.48 -21.92
C LYS A 102 -0.44 -23.83 -21.79
N ASP A 103 -1.76 -23.83 -21.83
CA ASP A 103 -2.54 -25.06 -21.92
C ASP A 103 -2.47 -25.68 -23.33
N ARG A 104 -3.09 -26.85 -23.51
CA ARG A 104 -3.15 -27.54 -24.81
C ARG A 104 -3.88 -26.76 -25.90
N ARG A 105 -4.68 -25.77 -25.55
CA ARG A 105 -5.42 -24.89 -26.46
C ARG A 105 -4.67 -23.59 -26.76
N GLY A 106 -3.49 -23.41 -26.17
CA GLY A 106 -2.69 -22.18 -26.31
C GLY A 106 -3.09 -21.03 -25.38
N ASN A 107 -4.04 -21.25 -24.49
CA ASN A 107 -4.44 -20.25 -23.49
C ASN A 107 -3.30 -20.02 -22.49
N LEU A 108 -3.16 -18.80 -22.02
CA LEU A 108 -2.18 -18.45 -21.00
C LEU A 108 -2.64 -18.95 -19.63
N VAL A 109 -1.74 -19.67 -18.94
CA VAL A 109 -1.96 -20.14 -17.56
C VAL A 109 -0.99 -19.39 -16.65
N LEU A 110 -1.49 -18.37 -15.98
CA LEU A 110 -0.76 -17.63 -14.95
C LEU A 110 -0.76 -18.43 -13.65
N GLY A 111 0.41 -18.72 -13.12
CA GLY A 111 0.60 -19.27 -11.78
C GLY A 111 1.00 -18.15 -10.82
N VAL A 112 0.23 -17.99 -9.74
CA VAL A 112 0.53 -17.13 -8.60
C VAL A 112 0.78 -18.03 -7.40
N HIS A 113 2.00 -18.04 -6.90
CA HIS A 113 2.46 -18.95 -5.85
C HIS A 113 2.75 -18.14 -4.60
N ILE A 114 1.98 -18.41 -3.55
CA ILE A 114 2.05 -17.66 -2.28
C ILE A 114 2.65 -18.56 -1.21
N ALA A 115 3.52 -18.03 -0.38
CA ALA A 115 4.12 -18.73 0.75
C ALA A 115 3.05 -19.46 1.60
N ASP A 116 3.15 -20.78 1.77
CA ASP A 116 2.18 -21.57 2.54
C ASP A 116 2.45 -21.43 4.06
N VAL A 117 2.31 -20.23 4.58
CA VAL A 117 2.47 -19.92 6.01
C VAL A 117 1.53 -20.78 6.86
N SER A 118 0.35 -21.15 6.32
CA SER A 118 -0.64 -21.98 7.02
C SER A 118 -0.13 -23.40 7.32
N HIS A 119 0.90 -23.85 6.63
CA HIS A 119 1.56 -25.12 6.91
C HIS A 119 2.32 -25.05 8.25
N TYR A 120 2.98 -23.96 8.54
CA TYR A 120 3.84 -23.77 9.71
C TYR A 120 3.07 -23.21 10.91
N VAL A 121 2.20 -22.23 10.68
CA VAL A 121 1.44 -21.55 11.74
C VAL A 121 0.08 -22.21 11.90
N LYS A 122 0.00 -23.14 12.85
CA LYS A 122 -1.23 -23.90 13.11
C LYS A 122 -2.23 -23.08 13.91
N PRO A 123 -3.56 -23.20 13.64
CA PRO A 123 -4.59 -22.52 14.42
C PRO A 123 -4.46 -22.79 15.92
N GLY A 124 -4.51 -21.74 16.74
CA GLY A 124 -4.44 -21.82 18.18
C GLY A 124 -3.04 -22.07 18.76
N SER A 125 -1.98 -22.15 17.96
CA SER A 125 -0.59 -22.24 18.41
C SER A 125 -0.12 -20.94 19.08
N ALA A 126 1.03 -20.93 19.73
CA ALA A 126 1.57 -19.70 20.31
C ALA A 126 1.90 -18.66 19.24
N ILE A 127 2.46 -19.10 18.10
CA ILE A 127 2.74 -18.23 16.95
C ILE A 127 1.43 -17.67 16.39
N ASP A 128 0.39 -18.48 16.23
CA ASP A 128 -0.90 -18.05 15.70
C ASP A 128 -1.57 -16.98 16.57
N ARG A 129 -1.61 -17.19 17.89
CA ARG A 129 -2.16 -16.19 18.83
C ARG A 129 -1.41 -14.87 18.76
N GLU A 130 -0.09 -14.91 18.64
CA GLU A 130 0.73 -13.71 18.53
C GLU A 130 0.58 -13.04 17.16
N ALA A 131 0.51 -13.83 16.07
CA ALA A 131 0.22 -13.33 14.72
C ALA A 131 -1.15 -12.63 14.67
N TYR A 132 -2.18 -13.20 15.29
CA TYR A 132 -3.48 -12.56 15.45
C TYR A 132 -3.40 -11.25 16.22
N ARG A 133 -2.71 -11.25 17.38
CA ARG A 133 -2.53 -10.07 18.22
C ARG A 133 -1.86 -8.92 17.47
N ARG A 134 -0.84 -9.22 16.64
CA ARG A 134 -0.15 -8.25 15.78
C ARG A 134 -0.98 -7.87 14.56
N SER A 135 -1.67 -8.82 13.96
CA SER A 135 -2.49 -8.79 12.75
C SER A 135 -1.78 -8.39 11.47
N THR A 136 -0.82 -7.51 11.54
CA THR A 136 -0.02 -7.05 10.40
C THR A 136 1.40 -6.73 10.83
N SER A 137 2.35 -6.87 9.91
CA SER A 137 3.68 -6.27 10.06
C SER A 137 3.57 -4.75 9.94
N VAL A 138 4.44 -4.02 10.65
CA VAL A 138 4.50 -2.54 10.62
C VAL A 138 5.87 -2.14 10.06
N TYR A 139 5.86 -1.33 9.00
CA TYR A 139 7.07 -0.93 8.28
C TYR A 139 7.41 0.53 8.62
N LEU A 140 8.11 0.69 9.74
CA LEU A 140 8.69 1.98 10.11
C LEU A 140 9.87 2.31 9.21
N CYS A 141 10.19 3.58 9.02
CA CYS A 141 11.22 4.00 8.06
C CYS A 141 12.63 3.45 8.37
N ASP A 142 12.89 3.08 9.63
CA ASP A 142 14.18 2.53 10.08
C ASP A 142 14.07 1.11 10.70
N LYS A 143 12.85 0.58 10.82
CA LYS A 143 12.63 -0.70 11.50
C LYS A 143 11.34 -1.39 11.06
N VAL A 144 11.42 -2.70 10.88
CA VAL A 144 10.23 -3.54 10.70
C VAL A 144 9.82 -4.16 12.03
N VAL A 145 8.53 -4.10 12.37
CA VAL A 145 7.91 -4.86 13.46
C VAL A 145 7.12 -6.01 12.82
N PRO A 146 7.70 -7.20 12.67
CA PRO A 146 7.11 -8.26 11.88
C PRO A 146 5.93 -8.94 12.60
N MET A 147 4.97 -9.45 11.82
CA MET A 147 3.84 -10.26 12.32
C MET A 147 4.32 -11.62 12.80
N LEU A 148 5.29 -12.22 12.13
CA LEU A 148 5.86 -13.54 12.44
C LEU A 148 7.33 -13.42 12.84
N PRO A 149 7.88 -14.36 13.65
CA PRO A 149 9.31 -14.43 13.93
C PRO A 149 10.14 -14.50 12.64
N GLU A 150 11.30 -13.81 12.61
CA GLU A 150 12.15 -13.69 11.41
C GLU A 150 12.60 -15.04 10.84
N GLY A 151 12.81 -16.05 11.68
CA GLY A 151 13.13 -17.40 11.22
C GLY A 151 12.03 -18.03 10.35
N LEU A 152 10.77 -17.54 10.46
CA LEU A 152 9.68 -17.90 9.58
C LEU A 152 9.55 -16.90 8.44
N SER A 153 9.41 -15.61 8.75
CA SER A 153 9.11 -14.59 7.73
C SER A 153 10.21 -14.44 6.69
N ASN A 154 11.46 -14.40 7.10
CA ASN A 154 12.63 -14.24 6.23
C ASN A 154 13.31 -15.59 5.91
N GLY A 155 12.90 -16.66 6.61
CA GLY A 155 13.45 -18.01 6.51
C GLY A 155 12.57 -18.96 5.71
N VAL A 156 12.03 -19.99 6.39
CA VAL A 156 11.35 -21.12 5.75
C VAL A 156 10.08 -20.77 4.97
N CYS A 157 9.40 -19.67 5.31
CA CYS A 157 8.24 -19.20 4.56
C CYS A 157 8.63 -18.39 3.32
N SER A 158 9.72 -17.59 3.38
CA SER A 158 10.13 -16.72 2.28
C SER A 158 10.50 -17.52 1.04
N LEU A 159 9.95 -17.16 -0.13
CA LEU A 159 10.16 -17.86 -1.41
C LEU A 159 11.52 -17.54 -2.03
N VAL A 160 12.60 -17.73 -1.25
CA VAL A 160 13.97 -17.41 -1.67
C VAL A 160 14.39 -18.24 -2.89
N PRO A 161 15.23 -17.70 -3.80
CA PRO A 161 15.64 -18.41 -4.98
C PRO A 161 16.57 -19.60 -4.66
N GLY A 162 16.46 -20.66 -5.46
CA GLY A 162 17.31 -21.85 -5.39
C GLY A 162 16.92 -22.87 -4.33
N GLU A 163 15.99 -22.55 -3.42
CA GLU A 163 15.56 -23.42 -2.34
C GLU A 163 14.14 -23.95 -2.54
N ASP A 164 13.88 -25.17 -2.05
CA ASP A 164 12.53 -25.73 -2.04
C ASP A 164 11.68 -25.00 -1.00
N ARG A 165 10.48 -24.55 -1.41
CA ARG A 165 9.53 -23.84 -0.58
C ARG A 165 8.13 -24.38 -0.75
N LEU A 166 7.38 -24.38 0.34
CA LEU A 166 5.97 -24.73 0.32
C LEU A 166 5.16 -23.50 -0.08
N ALA A 167 4.33 -23.68 -1.09
CA ALA A 167 3.47 -22.61 -1.58
C ALA A 167 2.02 -23.06 -1.69
N PHE A 168 1.14 -22.06 -1.69
CA PHE A 168 -0.25 -22.21 -2.10
C PHE A 168 -0.37 -21.54 -3.47
N SER A 169 -0.67 -22.33 -4.50
CA SER A 169 -0.66 -21.90 -5.89
C SER A 169 -2.08 -21.68 -6.41
N VAL A 170 -2.28 -20.54 -7.06
CA VAL A 170 -3.48 -20.19 -7.82
C VAL A 170 -3.11 -20.20 -9.30
N PHE A 171 -3.81 -21.00 -10.09
CA PHE A 171 -3.63 -21.05 -11.54
C PHE A 171 -4.86 -20.45 -12.22
N LEU A 172 -4.62 -19.43 -13.04
CA LEU A 172 -5.65 -18.72 -13.79
C LEU A 172 -5.41 -18.94 -15.28
N THR A 173 -6.34 -19.63 -15.95
CA THR A 173 -6.29 -19.79 -17.40
C THR A 173 -7.06 -18.67 -18.07
N PHE A 174 -6.38 -17.94 -18.93
CA PHE A 174 -6.94 -16.83 -19.68
C PHE A 174 -7.07 -17.20 -21.15
N ASP A 175 -8.23 -16.93 -21.73
CA ASP A 175 -8.44 -17.01 -23.18
C ASP A 175 -7.74 -15.84 -23.93
N ALA A 176 -7.89 -15.83 -25.26
CA ALA A 176 -7.31 -14.78 -26.09
C ALA A 176 -7.86 -13.37 -25.78
N SER A 177 -9.10 -13.29 -25.26
CA SER A 177 -9.71 -12.02 -24.86
C SER A 177 -9.21 -11.54 -23.47
N GLY A 178 -8.47 -12.39 -22.74
CA GLY A 178 -8.02 -12.14 -21.38
C GLY A 178 -9.14 -12.34 -20.33
N GLU A 179 -10.14 -13.18 -20.62
CA GLU A 179 -11.11 -13.63 -19.63
C GLU A 179 -10.61 -14.88 -18.92
N VAL A 180 -10.90 -14.97 -17.61
CA VAL A 180 -10.56 -16.15 -16.82
C VAL A 180 -11.55 -17.26 -17.11
N VAL A 181 -11.12 -18.26 -17.88
CA VAL A 181 -11.93 -19.42 -18.27
C VAL A 181 -11.78 -20.60 -17.31
N LYS A 182 -10.70 -20.68 -16.53
CA LYS A 182 -10.49 -21.73 -15.54
C LYS A 182 -9.71 -21.21 -14.34
N ARG A 183 -10.06 -21.70 -13.14
CA ARG A 183 -9.34 -21.45 -11.89
C ARG A 183 -8.99 -22.78 -11.25
N GLU A 184 -7.76 -22.91 -10.78
CA GLU A 184 -7.32 -24.07 -10.01
C GLU A 184 -6.53 -23.61 -8.79
N PHE A 185 -6.70 -24.33 -7.68
CA PHE A 185 -6.04 -24.05 -6.43
C PHE A 185 -5.34 -25.31 -5.95
N ALA A 186 -4.08 -25.21 -5.56
CA ALA A 186 -3.34 -26.36 -5.08
C ALA A 186 -2.26 -25.94 -4.08
N LYS A 187 -2.04 -26.75 -3.07
CA LYS A 187 -0.79 -26.69 -2.35
C LYS A 187 0.32 -27.23 -3.25
N SER A 188 1.50 -26.66 -3.18
CA SER A 188 2.61 -27.02 -4.07
C SER A 188 3.96 -26.99 -3.35
N VAL A 189 4.96 -27.56 -3.99
CA VAL A 189 6.38 -27.34 -3.72
C VAL A 189 6.95 -26.62 -4.93
N ILE A 190 7.53 -25.45 -4.70
CA ILE A 190 8.20 -24.66 -5.74
C ILE A 190 9.70 -24.55 -5.45
N ARG A 191 10.47 -24.20 -6.47
CA ARG A 191 11.86 -23.73 -6.34
C ARG A 191 12.00 -22.51 -7.22
N SER A 192 11.94 -21.31 -6.60
CA SER A 192 12.14 -20.07 -7.33
C SER A 192 13.49 -20.10 -8.05
N LYS A 193 13.50 -19.78 -9.35
CA LYS A 193 14.71 -19.79 -10.17
C LYS A 193 15.49 -18.49 -10.10
N ALA A 194 14.78 -17.40 -9.80
CA ALA A 194 15.38 -16.08 -9.72
C ALA A 194 14.57 -15.16 -8.80
N ARG A 195 15.24 -14.20 -8.20
CA ARG A 195 14.66 -13.02 -7.59
C ARG A 195 15.05 -11.81 -8.42
N TYR A 196 14.05 -11.06 -8.87
CA TYR A 196 14.25 -9.79 -9.56
C TYR A 196 13.86 -8.63 -8.69
N THR A 197 14.49 -7.48 -8.91
CA THR A 197 13.96 -6.20 -8.42
C THR A 197 13.02 -5.59 -9.46
N TYR A 198 12.22 -4.60 -9.04
CA TYR A 198 11.33 -3.89 -9.95
C TYR A 198 12.10 -3.22 -11.08
N GLU A 199 13.26 -2.63 -10.80
CA GLU A 199 14.14 -2.01 -11.79
C GLU A 199 14.65 -3.02 -12.81
N GLN A 200 14.97 -4.23 -12.35
CA GLN A 200 15.41 -5.33 -13.23
C GLN A 200 14.29 -5.78 -14.14
N VAL A 201 13.08 -5.95 -13.59
CA VAL A 201 11.90 -6.31 -14.37
C VAL A 201 11.57 -5.20 -15.37
N MET A 202 11.64 -3.93 -14.96
CA MET A 202 11.39 -2.80 -15.87
C MET A 202 12.39 -2.75 -17.02
N ASN A 203 13.68 -3.02 -16.76
CA ASN A 203 14.70 -3.15 -17.81
C ASN A 203 14.34 -4.27 -18.80
N ILE A 204 13.90 -5.44 -18.31
CA ILE A 204 13.48 -6.57 -19.16
C ILE A 204 12.26 -6.17 -20.02
N ILE A 205 11.25 -5.54 -19.43
CA ILE A 205 10.05 -5.11 -20.13
C ILE A 205 10.37 -4.10 -21.24
N SER A 206 11.26 -3.15 -20.95
CA SER A 206 11.72 -2.12 -21.90
C SER A 206 12.62 -2.64 -23.03
N GLY A 207 12.82 -3.95 -23.13
CA GLY A 207 13.61 -4.56 -24.20
C GLY A 207 15.07 -4.84 -23.86
N GLY A 208 15.51 -4.56 -22.65
CA GLY A 208 16.85 -4.87 -22.16
C GLY A 208 17.15 -6.37 -22.10
N ASP A 209 18.43 -6.71 -22.02
CA ASP A 209 18.94 -8.08 -22.03
C ASP A 209 18.90 -8.79 -20.66
N GLY A 210 18.30 -8.13 -19.66
CA GLY A 210 18.17 -8.66 -18.29
C GLY A 210 19.51 -8.80 -17.57
N LYS A 211 20.57 -8.13 -18.02
CA LYS A 211 21.82 -8.09 -17.26
C LYS A 211 21.64 -7.26 -16.02
N CYS A 212 21.45 -7.95 -14.91
CA CYS A 212 21.33 -7.33 -13.61
C CYS A 212 22.10 -8.16 -12.59
N GLY A 213 23.09 -7.55 -11.95
CA GLY A 213 23.88 -8.23 -10.91
C GLY A 213 24.77 -9.38 -11.40
N GLY A 214 25.20 -9.40 -12.68
CA GLY A 214 26.16 -10.35 -13.21
C GLY A 214 25.60 -11.69 -13.71
N ALA A 215 24.33 -12.02 -13.45
CA ALA A 215 23.68 -13.22 -13.97
C ALA A 215 22.98 -12.93 -15.31
N ARG A 216 23.20 -13.80 -16.29
CA ARG A 216 22.57 -13.71 -17.60
C ARG A 216 21.19 -14.36 -17.56
N VAL A 217 20.12 -13.59 -17.77
CA VAL A 217 18.75 -14.12 -17.87
C VAL A 217 18.58 -14.87 -19.20
N GLY A 218 18.01 -16.05 -19.16
CA GLY A 218 17.77 -16.86 -20.34
C GLY A 218 16.69 -16.26 -21.26
N ARG A 219 16.75 -16.54 -22.58
CA ARG A 219 15.78 -16.04 -23.55
C ARG A 219 14.33 -16.44 -23.21
N ARG A 220 14.14 -17.66 -22.69
CA ARG A 220 12.81 -18.15 -22.27
C ARG A 220 12.28 -17.34 -21.10
N GLU A 221 13.12 -17.04 -20.13
CA GLU A 221 12.78 -16.28 -18.92
C GLU A 221 12.40 -14.84 -19.26
N LEU A 222 13.21 -14.17 -20.09
CA LEU A 222 12.92 -12.83 -20.60
C LEU A 222 11.56 -12.78 -21.30
N ARG A 223 11.28 -13.78 -22.14
CA ARG A 223 10.00 -13.89 -22.83
C ARG A 223 8.85 -14.08 -21.85
N THR A 224 8.99 -14.94 -20.85
CA THR A 224 7.96 -15.22 -19.84
C THR A 224 7.62 -13.95 -19.07
N ILE A 225 8.60 -13.16 -18.61
CA ILE A 225 8.38 -11.91 -17.88
C ILE A 225 7.62 -10.90 -18.76
N ARG A 226 8.02 -10.76 -20.03
CA ARG A 226 7.32 -9.87 -20.98
C ARG A 226 5.89 -10.32 -21.28
N GLU A 227 5.65 -11.63 -21.40
CA GLU A 227 4.31 -12.19 -21.62
C GLU A 227 3.41 -11.97 -20.37
N ILE A 228 3.95 -12.07 -19.14
CA ILE A 228 3.22 -11.73 -17.90
C ILE A 228 2.89 -10.23 -17.86
N SER A 229 3.86 -9.35 -18.18
CA SER A 229 3.61 -7.91 -18.24
C SER A 229 2.52 -7.57 -19.25
N ALA A 230 2.58 -8.13 -20.47
CA ALA A 230 1.54 -7.92 -21.47
C ALA A 230 0.16 -8.43 -21.03
N LEU A 231 0.10 -9.53 -20.29
CA LEU A 231 -1.16 -10.01 -19.69
C LEU A 231 -1.65 -9.03 -18.61
N ALA A 232 -0.78 -8.61 -17.71
CA ALA A 232 -1.11 -7.67 -16.63
C ALA A 232 -1.64 -6.33 -17.17
N GLN A 233 -1.03 -5.78 -18.22
CA GLN A 233 -1.53 -4.55 -18.86
C GLN A 233 -2.94 -4.73 -19.44
N ARG A 234 -3.25 -5.89 -20.02
CA ARG A 234 -4.62 -6.21 -20.48
C ARG A 234 -5.61 -6.28 -19.32
N LEU A 235 -5.21 -6.93 -18.20
CA LEU A 235 -6.06 -7.01 -17.00
C LEU A 235 -6.30 -5.62 -16.41
N ARG A 236 -5.26 -4.80 -16.34
CA ARG A 236 -5.33 -3.40 -15.88
C ARG A 236 -6.29 -2.58 -16.74
N ALA A 237 -6.17 -2.65 -18.06
CA ALA A 237 -7.06 -1.95 -18.97
C ALA A 237 -8.54 -2.34 -18.78
N LYS A 238 -8.82 -3.64 -18.61
CA LYS A 238 -10.17 -4.15 -18.32
C LYS A 238 -10.70 -3.65 -16.97
N ARG A 239 -9.85 -3.63 -15.94
CA ARG A 239 -10.21 -3.16 -14.61
C ARG A 239 -10.62 -1.70 -14.64
N PHE A 240 -9.86 -0.84 -15.32
CA PHE A 240 -10.20 0.57 -15.48
C PHE A 240 -11.44 0.79 -16.36
N ALA A 241 -11.60 0.04 -17.41
CA ALA A 241 -12.83 0.07 -18.23
C ALA A 241 -14.08 -0.35 -17.42
N SER A 242 -13.90 -1.14 -16.36
CA SER A 242 -14.96 -1.52 -15.43
C SER A 242 -15.27 -0.46 -14.37
N GLY A 243 -14.47 0.62 -14.29
CA GLY A 243 -14.68 1.74 -13.36
C GLY A 243 -13.75 1.71 -12.14
N ALA A 244 -12.63 0.98 -12.18
CA ALA A 244 -11.62 1.08 -11.14
C ALA A 244 -11.04 2.50 -11.08
N LEU A 245 -10.75 2.95 -9.86
CA LEU A 245 -10.21 4.29 -9.64
C LEU A 245 -8.69 4.26 -9.83
N ASP A 246 -8.20 5.13 -10.70
CA ASP A 246 -6.78 5.29 -10.98
C ASP A 246 -6.25 6.57 -10.32
N ILE A 247 -5.99 6.47 -9.02
CA ILE A 247 -5.48 7.57 -8.22
C ILE A 247 -4.02 7.28 -7.92
N GLU A 248 -3.13 7.96 -8.61
CA GLU A 248 -1.69 7.85 -8.40
C GLU A 248 -1.21 8.98 -7.48
N ILE A 249 -0.81 8.63 -6.27
CA ILE A 249 -0.07 9.54 -5.39
C ILE A 249 1.33 8.98 -5.29
N PRO A 250 2.36 9.78 -5.65
CA PRO A 250 3.74 9.34 -5.52
C PRO A 250 4.07 8.98 -4.08
N GLU A 251 4.55 7.77 -3.86
CA GLU A 251 5.07 7.37 -2.55
C GLU A 251 6.46 7.95 -2.37
N ALA A 252 6.67 8.63 -1.25
CA ALA A 252 7.97 9.16 -0.88
C ALA A 252 8.66 8.22 0.11
N GLU A 253 9.85 7.77 -0.22
CA GLU A 253 10.73 7.03 0.67
C GLU A 253 11.72 7.96 1.34
N VAL A 254 11.85 7.83 2.66
CA VAL A 254 12.80 8.62 3.45
C VAL A 254 14.19 8.03 3.31
N ILE A 255 15.16 8.85 2.96
CA ILE A 255 16.57 8.49 3.08
C ILE A 255 17.03 8.91 4.47
N LEU A 256 17.54 7.93 5.23
CA LEU A 256 18.12 8.17 6.55
C LEU A 256 19.64 7.99 6.48
N ASP A 257 20.35 8.79 7.26
CA ASP A 257 21.78 8.58 7.53
C ASP A 257 22.01 7.52 8.64
N ASP A 258 23.28 7.27 8.98
CA ASP A 258 23.65 6.32 10.04
C ASP A 258 23.19 6.76 11.44
N ALA A 259 22.91 8.04 11.65
CA ALA A 259 22.35 8.57 12.89
C ALA A 259 20.82 8.39 12.98
N GLY A 260 20.18 8.01 11.87
CA GLY A 260 18.73 7.90 11.72
C GLY A 260 18.05 9.23 11.46
N GLU A 261 18.81 10.24 11.01
CA GLU A 261 18.29 11.52 10.56
C GLU A 261 17.86 11.44 9.09
N MET A 262 16.83 12.17 8.76
CA MET A 262 16.35 12.25 7.39
C MET A 262 17.25 13.18 6.59
N THR A 263 17.86 12.65 5.52
CA THR A 263 18.70 13.42 4.59
C THR A 263 17.94 13.82 3.32
N GLY A 264 16.82 13.18 3.03
CA GLY A 264 16.00 13.48 1.85
C GLY A 264 14.82 12.56 1.68
N LEU A 265 14.02 12.86 0.67
CA LEU A 265 12.94 12.03 0.16
C LEU A 265 13.22 11.63 -1.27
N VAL A 266 13.01 10.36 -1.59
CA VAL A 266 13.02 9.87 -2.96
C VAL A 266 11.61 9.39 -3.31
N THR A 267 11.09 9.86 -4.44
CA THR A 267 9.84 9.34 -4.97
C THR A 267 10.07 7.93 -5.51
N ARG A 268 9.35 6.96 -4.98
CA ARG A 268 9.37 5.60 -5.55
C ARG A 268 8.69 5.62 -6.92
N PRO A 269 9.35 5.09 -7.96
CA PRO A 269 8.69 4.91 -9.23
C PRO A 269 7.57 3.88 -9.08
N TYR A 270 6.40 4.17 -9.65
CA TYR A 270 5.32 3.20 -9.83
C TYR A 270 5.13 2.98 -11.33
N ASP A 271 5.91 2.06 -11.86
CA ASP A 271 6.02 1.77 -13.28
C ASP A 271 5.34 0.44 -13.67
N GLU A 272 5.52 0.03 -14.91
CA GLU A 272 4.92 -1.18 -15.47
C GLU A 272 5.34 -2.46 -14.73
N SER A 273 6.54 -2.50 -14.13
CA SER A 273 6.99 -3.64 -13.34
C SER A 273 6.17 -3.82 -12.06
N HIS A 274 5.83 -2.73 -11.39
CA HIS A 274 4.97 -2.69 -10.22
C HIS A 274 3.53 -3.08 -10.59
N GLN A 275 3.01 -2.52 -11.68
CA GLN A 275 1.68 -2.82 -12.20
C GLN A 275 1.54 -4.29 -12.59
N MET A 276 2.61 -4.91 -13.14
CA MET A 276 2.64 -6.33 -13.48
C MET A 276 2.36 -7.20 -12.25
N VAL A 277 3.09 -6.98 -11.17
CA VAL A 277 2.90 -7.75 -9.93
C VAL A 277 1.53 -7.47 -9.32
N GLU A 278 1.15 -6.17 -9.20
CA GLU A 278 -0.16 -5.76 -8.67
C GLU A 278 -1.33 -6.48 -9.36
N GLU A 279 -1.39 -6.45 -10.69
CA GLU A 279 -2.50 -7.05 -11.43
C GLU A 279 -2.55 -8.58 -11.28
N CYS A 280 -1.39 -9.25 -11.20
CA CYS A 280 -1.33 -10.67 -10.89
C CYS A 280 -1.88 -10.97 -9.49
N MET A 281 -1.50 -10.17 -8.50
CA MET A 281 -1.99 -10.30 -7.12
C MET A 281 -3.48 -10.00 -7.02
N VAL A 282 -3.96 -8.95 -7.66
CA VAL A 282 -5.40 -8.60 -7.74
C VAL A 282 -6.20 -9.74 -8.35
N ALA A 283 -5.70 -10.35 -9.44
CA ALA A 283 -6.36 -11.47 -10.10
C ALA A 283 -6.45 -12.72 -9.18
N ALA A 284 -5.37 -13.05 -8.45
CA ALA A 284 -5.37 -14.16 -7.50
C ALA A 284 -6.30 -13.90 -6.30
N ASN A 285 -6.26 -12.70 -5.72
CA ASN A 285 -7.13 -12.27 -4.63
C ASN A 285 -8.62 -12.38 -5.02
N GLU A 286 -8.99 -11.88 -6.20
CA GLU A 286 -10.36 -11.99 -6.73
C GLU A 286 -10.77 -13.44 -6.97
N ALA A 287 -9.89 -14.26 -7.55
CA ALA A 287 -10.18 -15.65 -7.87
C ALA A 287 -10.51 -16.48 -6.63
N VAL A 288 -9.69 -16.35 -5.56
CA VAL A 288 -9.91 -17.04 -4.29
C VAL A 288 -11.19 -16.54 -3.61
N ALA A 289 -11.38 -15.24 -3.54
CA ALA A 289 -12.58 -14.65 -2.95
C ALA A 289 -13.85 -15.09 -3.68
N LYS A 290 -13.84 -15.06 -5.01
CA LYS A 290 -14.97 -15.50 -5.85
C LYS A 290 -15.27 -16.97 -5.65
N GLU A 291 -14.27 -17.85 -5.65
CA GLU A 291 -14.45 -19.28 -5.47
C GLU A 291 -15.16 -19.59 -4.15
N LEU A 292 -14.60 -19.13 -3.04
CA LEU A 292 -15.15 -19.43 -1.73
C LEU A 292 -16.53 -18.79 -1.52
N TRP A 293 -16.68 -17.52 -1.90
CA TRP A 293 -17.94 -16.81 -1.68
C TRP A 293 -19.11 -17.37 -2.48
N THR A 294 -18.89 -17.73 -3.75
CA THR A 294 -19.94 -18.33 -4.60
C THR A 294 -20.32 -19.75 -4.17
N LYS A 295 -19.43 -20.42 -3.40
CA LYS A 295 -19.72 -21.72 -2.76
C LYS A 295 -20.34 -21.58 -1.37
N GLY A 296 -20.73 -20.36 -0.98
CA GLY A 296 -21.39 -20.09 0.31
C GLY A 296 -20.45 -20.11 1.52
N VAL A 297 -19.14 -20.01 1.29
CA VAL A 297 -18.15 -19.88 2.35
C VAL A 297 -17.90 -18.40 2.62
N LYS A 298 -18.31 -17.93 3.80
CA LYS A 298 -17.99 -16.57 4.26
C LYS A 298 -16.53 -16.49 4.67
N ILE A 299 -15.86 -15.42 4.25
CA ILE A 299 -14.42 -15.16 4.45
C ILE A 299 -14.21 -13.76 5.01
N LEU A 300 -13.03 -13.46 5.51
CA LEU A 300 -12.62 -12.07 5.74
C LEU A 300 -12.39 -11.40 4.37
N ALA A 301 -13.41 -10.71 3.88
CA ALA A 301 -13.30 -9.94 2.65
C ALA A 301 -12.57 -8.61 2.89
N ARG A 302 -11.92 -8.08 1.85
CA ARG A 302 -11.45 -6.71 1.81
C ARG A 302 -12.56 -5.84 1.21
N LEU A 303 -13.36 -5.26 2.08
CA LEU A 303 -14.50 -4.42 1.70
C LEU A 303 -14.05 -2.98 1.50
N HIS A 304 -14.41 -2.42 0.36
CA HIS A 304 -14.33 -0.98 0.11
C HIS A 304 -15.67 -0.51 -0.45
N GLU A 305 -16.44 0.15 0.39
CA GLU A 305 -17.73 0.68 0.00
C GLU A 305 -17.60 1.92 -0.89
N PRO A 306 -18.61 2.23 -1.72
CA PRO A 306 -18.68 3.52 -2.40
C PRO A 306 -18.74 4.68 -1.40
N PRO A 307 -18.30 5.89 -1.80
CA PRO A 307 -18.45 7.08 -0.97
C PRO A 307 -19.92 7.40 -0.72
N ASP A 308 -20.20 8.03 0.43
CA ASP A 308 -21.54 8.52 0.76
C ASP A 308 -21.96 9.67 -0.17
N GLU A 309 -23.26 9.79 -0.47
CA GLU A 309 -23.78 10.84 -1.36
C GLU A 309 -23.42 12.25 -0.86
N GLU A 310 -23.52 12.50 0.44
CA GLU A 310 -23.13 13.76 1.06
C GLU A 310 -21.67 14.12 0.78
N LYS A 311 -20.76 13.15 0.91
CA LYS A 311 -19.32 13.37 0.60
C LYS A 311 -19.08 13.62 -0.89
N ILE A 312 -19.86 12.99 -1.75
CA ILE A 312 -19.81 13.24 -3.21
C ILE A 312 -20.30 14.66 -3.52
N ASP A 313 -21.34 15.14 -2.88
CA ASP A 313 -21.85 16.50 -3.09
C ASP A 313 -20.88 17.56 -2.57
N MET A 314 -20.25 17.31 -1.40
CA MET A 314 -19.15 18.15 -0.91
C MET A 314 -17.97 18.18 -1.90
N LEU A 315 -17.55 17.03 -2.40
CA LEU A 315 -16.48 16.94 -3.40
C LEU A 315 -16.85 17.74 -4.67
N ARG A 316 -18.09 17.61 -5.15
CA ARG A 316 -18.55 18.41 -6.32
C ARG A 316 -18.48 19.90 -6.07
N ALA A 317 -18.86 20.35 -4.87
CA ALA A 317 -18.79 21.77 -4.52
C ALA A 317 -17.33 22.26 -4.48
N GLU A 318 -16.43 21.52 -3.85
CA GLU A 318 -15.00 21.86 -3.79
C GLU A 318 -14.36 21.90 -5.19
N LEU A 319 -14.65 20.91 -6.05
CA LEU A 319 -14.13 20.86 -7.43
C LEU A 319 -14.65 22.03 -8.28
N ARG A 320 -15.92 22.42 -8.12
CA ARG A 320 -16.48 23.61 -8.81
C ARG A 320 -15.79 24.89 -8.34
N GLY A 321 -15.51 25.01 -7.04
CA GLY A 321 -14.74 26.15 -6.50
C GLY A 321 -13.34 26.28 -7.11
N LEU A 322 -12.74 25.17 -7.52
CA LEU A 322 -11.47 25.14 -8.26
C LEU A 322 -11.63 25.31 -9.79
N GLY A 323 -12.85 25.60 -10.29
CA GLY A 323 -13.13 25.75 -11.71
C GLY A 323 -13.15 24.43 -12.50
N VAL A 324 -13.20 23.28 -11.82
CA VAL A 324 -13.20 21.96 -12.45
C VAL A 324 -14.64 21.52 -12.73
N LYS A 325 -14.94 21.23 -14.00
CA LYS A 325 -16.25 20.69 -14.41
C LYS A 325 -16.35 19.22 -14.00
N VAL A 326 -17.42 18.88 -13.29
CA VAL A 326 -17.65 17.54 -12.77
C VAL A 326 -19.00 17.02 -13.21
N GLY A 327 -19.02 15.85 -13.82
CA GLY A 327 -20.24 15.14 -14.19
C GLY A 327 -20.89 14.40 -12.99
N ASN A 328 -21.71 13.40 -13.28
CA ASN A 328 -22.32 12.57 -12.24
C ASN A 328 -21.31 11.53 -11.70
N ILE A 329 -20.42 11.94 -10.79
CA ILE A 329 -19.40 11.09 -10.17
C ILE A 329 -19.96 10.10 -9.12
N SER A 330 -21.28 10.04 -8.91
CA SER A 330 -21.91 8.92 -8.19
C SER A 330 -21.89 7.63 -9.04
N ASN A 331 -21.77 7.75 -10.35
CA ASN A 331 -21.57 6.59 -11.23
C ASN A 331 -20.07 6.23 -11.28
N PRO A 332 -19.68 4.98 -10.93
CA PRO A 332 -18.26 4.57 -10.86
C PRO A 332 -17.50 4.79 -12.18
N LYS A 333 -18.14 4.52 -13.33
CA LYS A 333 -17.49 4.71 -14.63
C LYS A 333 -17.25 6.19 -14.96
N VAL A 334 -18.23 7.04 -14.67
CA VAL A 334 -18.10 8.49 -14.84
C VAL A 334 -17.03 9.03 -13.89
N PHE A 335 -16.97 8.50 -12.67
CA PHE A 335 -15.94 8.86 -11.71
C PHE A 335 -14.53 8.46 -12.18
N ALA A 336 -14.36 7.25 -12.68
CA ALA A 336 -13.09 6.81 -13.25
C ALA A 336 -12.66 7.67 -14.45
N GLN A 337 -13.60 8.01 -15.35
CA GLN A 337 -13.33 8.92 -16.47
C GLN A 337 -12.94 10.33 -16.01
N PHE A 338 -13.62 10.85 -14.99
CA PHE A 338 -13.25 12.12 -14.36
C PHE A 338 -11.80 12.08 -13.83
N LEU A 339 -11.42 11.04 -13.09
CA LEU A 339 -10.06 10.88 -12.59
C LEU A 339 -9.01 10.87 -13.70
N GLN A 340 -9.28 10.18 -14.80
CA GLN A 340 -8.41 10.18 -15.97
C GLN A 340 -8.27 11.58 -16.58
N SER A 341 -9.36 12.34 -16.62
CA SER A 341 -9.37 13.69 -17.22
C SER A 341 -8.51 14.69 -16.43
N ILE A 342 -8.40 14.52 -15.11
CA ILE A 342 -7.64 15.42 -14.25
C ILE A 342 -6.15 15.07 -14.11
N LYS A 343 -5.71 13.88 -14.54
CA LYS A 343 -4.30 13.44 -14.41
C LYS A 343 -3.28 14.40 -15.04
N LYS A 344 -3.65 15.06 -16.13
CA LYS A 344 -2.80 16.03 -16.83
C LYS A 344 -2.91 17.45 -16.26
N SER A 345 -3.77 17.67 -15.28
CA SER A 345 -3.94 18.98 -14.66
C SER A 345 -2.74 19.33 -13.78
N PRO A 346 -2.24 20.57 -13.80
CA PRO A 346 -1.27 21.03 -12.81
C PRO A 346 -1.77 20.95 -11.37
N LEU A 347 -3.09 20.90 -11.17
CA LEU A 347 -3.76 20.75 -9.89
C LEU A 347 -3.96 19.28 -9.48
N TYR A 348 -3.46 18.32 -10.25
CA TYR A 348 -3.72 16.90 -10.00
C TYR A 348 -3.45 16.46 -8.54
N PRO A 349 -2.33 16.82 -7.88
CA PRO A 349 -2.11 16.43 -6.49
C PRO A 349 -3.22 16.91 -5.53
N THR A 350 -3.63 18.16 -5.67
CA THR A 350 -4.73 18.75 -4.88
C THR A 350 -6.07 18.04 -5.18
N LEU A 351 -6.39 17.84 -6.45
CA LEU A 351 -7.62 17.18 -6.88
C LEU A 351 -7.66 15.71 -6.43
N ALA A 352 -6.55 14.98 -6.55
CA ALA A 352 -6.42 13.60 -6.08
C ALA A 352 -6.64 13.52 -4.57
N THR A 353 -6.09 14.47 -3.81
CA THR A 353 -6.29 14.57 -2.36
C THR A 353 -7.77 14.78 -2.01
N LEU A 354 -8.47 15.71 -2.68
CA LEU A 354 -9.89 15.95 -2.46
C LEU A 354 -10.73 14.69 -2.73
N VAL A 355 -10.43 14.01 -3.83
CA VAL A 355 -11.08 12.74 -4.17
C VAL A 355 -10.87 11.71 -3.08
N LEU A 356 -9.64 11.49 -2.63
CA LEU A 356 -9.34 10.51 -1.59
C LEU A 356 -10.05 10.80 -0.28
N ARG A 357 -10.16 12.07 0.10
CA ARG A 357 -10.89 12.50 1.31
C ARG A 357 -12.38 12.20 1.25
N SER A 358 -12.96 12.14 0.06
CA SER A 358 -14.35 11.76 -0.14
C SER A 358 -14.58 10.25 -0.09
N MET A 359 -13.53 9.43 -0.27
CA MET A 359 -13.64 7.97 -0.26
C MET A 359 -13.81 7.42 1.16
N LYS A 360 -14.53 6.30 1.25
CA LYS A 360 -14.51 5.46 2.45
C LYS A 360 -13.17 4.73 2.52
N ARG A 361 -12.83 4.30 3.72
CA ARG A 361 -11.66 3.47 3.94
C ARG A 361 -12.00 2.01 3.63
N ALA A 362 -11.09 1.29 2.98
CA ALA A 362 -11.21 -0.15 2.88
C ALA A 362 -10.99 -0.79 4.27
N VAL A 363 -11.81 -1.79 4.61
CA VAL A 363 -11.79 -2.51 5.89
C VAL A 363 -11.89 -4.00 5.65
N TYR A 364 -11.62 -4.81 6.67
CA TYR A 364 -11.99 -6.22 6.63
C TYR A 364 -13.43 -6.39 7.10
N ASP A 365 -14.17 -7.27 6.42
CA ASP A 365 -15.56 -7.59 6.75
C ASP A 365 -15.84 -9.08 6.53
N GLY A 366 -16.64 -9.68 7.42
CA GLY A 366 -17.02 -11.09 7.34
C GLY A 366 -18.43 -11.33 6.79
N ALA A 367 -19.22 -10.28 6.58
CA ALA A 367 -20.61 -10.34 6.15
C ALA A 367 -20.82 -9.85 4.72
N ALA A 368 -20.09 -8.80 4.33
CA ALA A 368 -20.18 -8.17 3.01
C ALA A 368 -18.89 -8.38 2.21
N ILE A 369 -18.97 -8.24 0.88
CA ILE A 369 -17.85 -8.36 -0.04
C ILE A 369 -18.01 -7.37 -1.19
N GLY A 370 -16.88 -6.87 -1.67
CA GLY A 370 -16.80 -5.95 -2.80
C GLY A 370 -15.75 -4.88 -2.58
N HIS A 371 -15.15 -4.39 -3.65
CA HIS A 371 -14.13 -3.36 -3.54
C HIS A 371 -14.34 -2.28 -4.61
N PHE A 372 -14.96 -1.16 -4.19
CA PHE A 372 -15.32 -0.06 -5.08
C PHE A 372 -14.12 0.48 -5.84
N GLY A 373 -13.03 0.84 -5.15
CA GLY A 373 -11.83 1.41 -5.79
C GLY A 373 -11.18 0.49 -6.83
N LEU A 374 -11.28 -0.83 -6.66
CA LEU A 374 -10.75 -1.82 -7.61
C LEU A 374 -11.78 -2.27 -8.66
N ALA A 375 -13.03 -1.81 -8.57
CA ALA A 375 -14.17 -2.28 -9.37
C ALA A 375 -14.32 -3.81 -9.33
N LYS A 376 -14.12 -4.43 -8.14
CA LYS A 376 -14.20 -5.87 -7.94
C LYS A 376 -15.43 -6.22 -7.10
N ARG A 377 -16.26 -7.14 -7.63
CA ARG A 377 -17.41 -7.66 -6.91
C ARG A 377 -17.01 -8.63 -5.78
N TYR A 378 -15.92 -9.36 -5.96
CA TYR A 378 -15.38 -10.31 -5.00
C TYR A 378 -13.92 -9.95 -4.76
N TYR A 379 -13.56 -9.63 -3.53
CA TYR A 379 -12.17 -9.30 -3.21
C TYR A 379 -11.82 -9.64 -1.76
N ALA A 380 -10.69 -10.28 -1.58
CA ALA A 380 -10.11 -10.58 -0.27
C ALA A 380 -8.58 -10.61 -0.41
N HIS A 381 -7.88 -10.37 0.65
CA HIS A 381 -6.43 -10.49 0.68
C HIS A 381 -6.01 -11.94 0.87
N PHE A 382 -5.22 -12.47 -0.05
CA PHE A 382 -4.69 -13.83 -0.07
C PHE A 382 -3.17 -13.88 -0.25
N THR A 383 -2.59 -12.85 -0.83
CA THR A 383 -1.25 -12.88 -1.43
C THR A 383 -0.11 -12.50 -0.50
N SER A 384 -0.37 -12.19 0.79
CA SER A 384 0.70 -11.80 1.72
C SER A 384 0.52 -12.38 3.15
N PRO A 385 0.49 -13.72 3.33
CA PRO A 385 0.25 -14.35 4.62
C PRO A 385 1.42 -14.22 5.62
N ILE A 386 2.63 -13.88 5.16
CA ILE A 386 3.78 -13.63 6.05
C ILE A 386 3.52 -12.38 6.89
N ARG A 387 2.86 -11.38 6.31
CA ARG A 387 2.72 -10.05 6.93
C ARG A 387 1.28 -9.62 7.19
N ARG A 388 0.25 -10.39 6.78
CA ARG A 388 -1.16 -10.08 7.06
C ARG A 388 -1.90 -11.31 7.57
N TYR A 389 -2.50 -11.20 8.76
CA TYR A 389 -3.27 -12.28 9.37
C TYR A 389 -4.55 -12.66 8.60
N PRO A 390 -5.32 -11.73 7.99
CA PRO A 390 -6.44 -12.08 7.13
C PRO A 390 -6.07 -13.03 6.00
N ASP A 391 -4.92 -12.85 5.36
CA ASP A 391 -4.42 -13.75 4.31
C ASP A 391 -4.17 -15.15 4.86
N LEU A 392 -3.53 -15.25 6.02
CA LEU A 392 -3.29 -16.53 6.69
C LEU A 392 -4.60 -17.26 7.01
N THR A 393 -5.64 -16.53 7.45
CA THR A 393 -6.96 -17.14 7.72
C THR A 393 -7.62 -17.63 6.43
N LEU A 394 -7.49 -16.88 5.34
CA LEU A 394 -8.02 -17.25 4.03
C LEU A 394 -7.30 -18.46 3.44
N HIS A 395 -5.97 -18.57 3.62
CA HIS A 395 -5.20 -19.78 3.26
C HIS A 395 -5.75 -21.03 3.95
N ARG A 396 -6.06 -20.94 5.24
CA ARG A 396 -6.64 -22.05 6.01
C ARG A 396 -8.02 -22.45 5.48
N GLN A 397 -8.87 -21.46 5.21
CA GLN A 397 -10.20 -21.72 4.67
C GLN A 397 -10.14 -22.36 3.26
N LEU A 398 -9.24 -21.86 2.41
CA LEU A 398 -9.05 -22.44 1.08
C LEU A 398 -8.45 -23.85 1.16
N ALA A 399 -7.52 -24.11 2.10
CA ALA A 399 -6.97 -25.44 2.33
C ALA A 399 -8.05 -26.43 2.79
N ASP A 400 -8.91 -26.04 3.73
CA ASP A 400 -10.05 -26.85 4.17
C ASP A 400 -11.02 -27.13 3.00
N TYR A 401 -11.29 -26.11 2.17
CA TYR A 401 -12.17 -26.26 1.00
C TYR A 401 -11.63 -27.26 -0.02
N ILE A 402 -10.38 -27.14 -0.43
CA ILE A 402 -9.80 -28.04 -1.46
C ILE A 402 -9.59 -29.48 -0.95
N SER A 403 -9.45 -29.67 0.37
CA SER A 403 -9.35 -31.01 0.97
C SER A 403 -10.70 -31.65 1.26
N GLY A 404 -11.82 -31.01 0.88
CA GLY A 404 -13.17 -31.48 1.17
C GLY A 404 -13.62 -31.31 2.62
N GLY A 405 -12.85 -30.57 3.42
CA GLY A 405 -13.18 -30.25 4.79
C GLY A 405 -14.14 -29.06 4.93
N SER A 406 -14.48 -28.70 6.18
CA SER A 406 -15.35 -27.55 6.46
C SER A 406 -14.56 -26.23 6.45
N ALA A 407 -14.68 -25.47 5.36
CA ALA A 407 -14.13 -24.13 5.24
C ALA A 407 -14.95 -23.05 5.97
N LYS A 408 -16.17 -23.37 6.43
CA LYS A 408 -17.05 -22.41 7.09
C LYS A 408 -16.50 -21.98 8.45
N ARG A 409 -16.67 -20.72 8.77
CA ARG A 409 -16.34 -20.14 10.08
C ARG A 409 -17.59 -19.50 10.69
N PRO A 410 -17.75 -19.52 12.02
CA PRO A 410 -18.88 -18.87 12.68
C PRO A 410 -18.91 -17.36 12.35
N PRO A 411 -20.07 -16.78 12.03
CA PRO A 411 -20.19 -15.36 11.71
C PRO A 411 -19.65 -14.44 12.81
N LYS A 412 -19.88 -14.79 14.09
CA LYS A 412 -19.36 -14.04 15.23
C LYS A 412 -17.83 -14.00 15.25
N LEU A 413 -17.18 -15.11 14.89
CA LEU A 413 -15.71 -15.18 14.81
C LEU A 413 -15.18 -14.29 13.69
N LEU A 414 -15.80 -14.35 12.50
CA LEU A 414 -15.42 -13.49 11.37
C LEU A 414 -15.58 -12.00 11.70
N ALA A 415 -16.69 -11.61 12.36
CA ALA A 415 -16.91 -10.24 12.80
C ALA A 415 -15.85 -9.78 13.82
N THR A 416 -15.46 -10.65 14.76
CA THR A 416 -14.39 -10.36 15.72
C THR A 416 -13.05 -10.17 15.03
N TRP A 417 -12.71 -11.06 14.10
CA TRP A 417 -11.48 -10.95 13.31
C TRP A 417 -11.46 -9.70 12.44
N ALA A 418 -12.57 -9.40 11.76
CA ALA A 418 -12.72 -8.23 10.90
C ALA A 418 -12.45 -6.93 11.66
N LYS A 419 -13.11 -6.76 12.82
CA LYS A 419 -12.90 -5.59 13.68
C LYS A 419 -11.45 -5.47 14.12
N HIS A 420 -10.91 -6.53 14.71
CA HIS A 420 -9.55 -6.51 15.25
C HIS A 420 -8.49 -6.24 14.17
N THR A 421 -8.58 -6.94 13.02
CA THR A 421 -7.59 -6.78 11.94
C THR A 421 -7.65 -5.40 11.30
N SER A 422 -8.85 -4.81 11.16
CA SER A 422 -9.01 -3.45 10.65
C SER A 422 -8.44 -2.40 11.62
N GLU A 423 -8.71 -2.54 12.94
CA GLU A 423 -8.14 -1.66 13.96
C GLU A 423 -6.61 -1.75 14.02
N ARG A 424 -6.04 -2.96 13.91
CA ARG A 424 -4.57 -3.14 13.92
C ARG A 424 -3.91 -2.58 12.66
N GLU A 425 -4.53 -2.72 11.49
CA GLU A 425 -4.07 -2.10 10.26
C GLU A 425 -4.06 -0.58 10.38
N GLU A 426 -5.08 0.01 10.99
CA GLU A 426 -5.14 1.45 11.24
C GLU A 426 -4.00 1.93 12.13
N VAL A 427 -3.78 1.24 13.24
CA VAL A 427 -2.67 1.53 14.16
C VAL A 427 -1.31 1.42 13.46
N ALA A 428 -1.12 0.41 12.59
CA ALA A 428 0.10 0.25 11.81
C ALA A 428 0.34 1.45 10.88
N ALA A 429 -0.68 1.81 10.09
CA ALA A 429 -0.61 2.94 9.17
C ALA A 429 -0.40 4.29 9.87
N GLU A 430 -0.98 4.47 11.07
CA GLU A 430 -0.76 5.67 11.87
C GLU A 430 0.65 5.74 12.45
N ALA A 431 1.20 4.61 12.88
CA ALA A 431 2.56 4.55 13.39
C ALA A 431 3.61 4.86 12.31
N GLU A 432 3.44 4.28 11.13
CA GLU A 432 4.30 4.52 9.96
C GLU A 432 4.29 6.00 9.57
N ARG A 433 3.10 6.60 9.44
CA ARG A 433 2.94 8.03 9.16
C ARG A 433 3.50 8.92 10.27
N GLY A 434 3.22 8.55 11.52
CA GLY A 434 3.66 9.31 12.67
C GLY A 434 5.19 9.44 12.73
N LEU A 435 5.90 8.35 12.48
CA LEU A 435 7.36 8.38 12.43
C LEU A 435 7.87 9.20 11.25
N LEU A 436 7.27 9.01 10.08
CA LEU A 436 7.62 9.78 8.87
C LEU A 436 7.47 11.29 9.10
N GLU A 437 6.38 11.73 9.71
CA GLU A 437 6.16 13.14 10.03
C GLU A 437 7.20 13.67 11.03
N ILE A 438 7.51 12.91 12.09
CA ILE A 438 8.56 13.30 13.04
C ILE A 438 9.90 13.51 12.31
N LYS A 439 10.28 12.60 11.41
CA LYS A 439 11.53 12.72 10.65
C LYS A 439 11.54 13.96 9.75
N LYS A 440 10.43 14.23 9.06
CA LYS A 440 10.28 15.44 8.24
C LYS A 440 10.38 16.73 9.08
N TYR A 441 9.74 16.73 10.24
CA TYR A 441 9.76 17.89 11.13
C TYR A 441 11.17 18.14 11.71
N ARG A 442 11.92 17.08 12.04
CA ARG A 442 13.33 17.23 12.46
C ARG A 442 14.17 17.85 11.35
N LEU A 443 14.07 17.35 10.12
CA LEU A 443 14.79 17.93 8.99
C LEU A 443 14.54 19.45 8.86
N LEU A 444 13.27 19.86 9.02
CA LEU A 444 12.91 21.29 8.95
C LEU A 444 13.35 22.08 10.18
N GLU A 445 13.34 21.48 11.37
CA GLU A 445 13.81 22.11 12.60
C GLU A 445 15.33 22.32 12.56
N ASP A 446 16.09 21.34 12.05
CA ASP A 446 17.55 21.44 11.90
C ASP A 446 17.94 22.55 10.95
N GLN A 447 17.17 22.81 9.89
CA GLN A 447 17.39 23.96 9.01
C GLN A 447 17.26 25.31 9.73
N LEU A 448 16.31 25.41 10.69
CA LEU A 448 16.17 26.60 11.52
C LEU A 448 17.39 26.79 12.45
N HIS A 449 17.91 25.71 13.04
CA HIS A 449 19.04 25.75 13.97
C HIS A 449 20.37 25.99 13.27
N THR A 450 20.59 25.37 12.12
CA THR A 450 21.84 25.53 11.35
C THR A 450 21.88 26.81 10.51
N ARG A 451 20.78 27.58 10.51
CA ARG A 451 20.60 28.77 9.67
C ARG A 451 20.81 28.49 8.18
N GLN A 452 20.63 27.26 7.76
CA GLN A 452 20.54 26.89 6.35
C GLN A 452 19.22 27.40 5.79
N VAL A 453 19.25 28.53 5.17
CA VAL A 453 18.06 29.16 4.60
C VAL A 453 17.78 28.51 3.25
N LEU A 454 16.89 27.52 3.23
CA LEU A 454 16.44 26.90 2.00
C LEU A 454 15.09 27.48 1.56
N ASP A 455 15.02 27.83 0.27
CA ASP A 455 13.79 28.28 -0.38
C ASP A 455 13.11 27.09 -1.04
N TYR A 456 11.86 26.84 -0.67
CA TYR A 456 11.06 25.76 -1.22
C TYR A 456 10.03 26.28 -2.20
N ASP A 457 9.88 25.57 -3.31
CA ASP A 457 8.75 25.77 -4.21
C ASP A 457 7.50 25.13 -3.59
N ALA A 458 6.49 25.94 -3.32
CA ALA A 458 5.25 25.51 -2.69
C ALA A 458 4.05 25.89 -3.55
N VAL A 459 2.94 25.18 -3.32
CA VAL A 459 1.66 25.42 -3.96
C VAL A 459 0.63 25.71 -2.88
N VAL A 460 -0.16 26.76 -3.05
CA VAL A 460 -1.29 27.05 -2.16
C VAL A 460 -2.34 25.95 -2.33
N SER A 461 -2.62 25.22 -1.26
CA SER A 461 -3.66 24.17 -1.24
C SER A 461 -5.03 24.71 -0.87
N LYS A 462 -5.07 25.71 0.04
CA LYS A 462 -6.31 26.36 0.51
C LYS A 462 -5.99 27.75 1.07
N CYS A 463 -6.91 28.69 0.90
CA CYS A 463 -6.87 29.96 1.64
C CYS A 463 -7.97 30.01 2.71
N ALA A 464 -7.70 30.82 3.73
CA ALA A 464 -8.61 31.12 4.84
C ALA A 464 -8.43 32.61 5.21
N PRO A 465 -9.33 33.23 5.99
CA PRO A 465 -9.19 34.64 6.39
C PRO A 465 -7.86 34.99 7.08
N TYR A 466 -7.27 34.01 7.76
CA TYR A 466 -6.01 34.17 8.52
C TYR A 466 -4.75 33.79 7.74
N GLY A 467 -4.84 33.29 6.50
CA GLY A 467 -3.67 32.96 5.69
C GLY A 467 -3.90 31.92 4.62
N CYS A 468 -2.79 31.46 4.01
CA CYS A 468 -2.80 30.39 3.03
C CYS A 468 -2.13 29.14 3.60
N PHE A 469 -2.75 28.00 3.43
CA PHE A 469 -2.09 26.71 3.57
C PHE A 469 -1.33 26.43 2.29
N VAL A 470 -0.06 26.09 2.44
CA VAL A 470 0.84 25.77 1.34
C VAL A 470 1.36 24.35 1.49
N GLU A 471 1.58 23.69 0.40
CA GLU A 471 2.18 22.36 0.33
C GLU A 471 3.53 22.46 -0.38
N ILE A 472 4.55 21.86 0.19
CA ILE A 472 5.88 21.68 -0.39
C ILE A 472 5.92 20.26 -0.98
N PRO A 473 5.79 20.08 -2.30
CA PRO A 473 5.72 18.75 -2.92
C PRO A 473 6.98 17.93 -2.69
N GLU A 474 8.15 18.57 -2.71
CA GLU A 474 9.45 17.92 -2.54
C GLU A 474 9.58 17.19 -1.20
N LEU A 475 8.99 17.72 -0.13
CA LEU A 475 9.02 17.13 1.21
C LEU A 475 7.68 16.48 1.59
N ALA A 476 6.67 16.63 0.74
CA ALA A 476 5.30 16.25 1.04
C ALA A 476 4.87 16.69 2.45
N VAL A 477 5.07 17.99 2.74
CA VAL A 477 4.64 18.65 3.98
C VAL A 477 3.74 19.82 3.66
N SER A 478 2.82 20.13 4.57
CA SER A 478 1.95 21.30 4.47
C SER A 478 2.05 22.17 5.71
N GLY A 479 1.83 23.48 5.55
CA GLY A 479 1.84 24.40 6.67
C GLY A 479 1.20 25.73 6.31
N LEU A 480 1.17 26.64 7.27
CA LEU A 480 0.50 27.94 7.15
C LEU A 480 1.49 29.06 6.79
N VAL A 481 1.13 29.86 5.81
CA VAL A 481 1.65 31.21 5.61
C VAL A 481 0.61 32.17 6.14
N HIS A 482 0.90 32.82 7.26
CA HIS A 482 -0.04 33.75 7.89
C HIS A 482 -0.30 34.96 6.98
N VAL A 483 -1.53 35.50 7.01
CA VAL A 483 -1.96 36.60 6.13
C VAL A 483 -1.09 37.85 6.26
N SER A 484 -0.58 38.14 7.47
CA SER A 484 0.32 39.29 7.72
C SER A 484 1.68 39.17 7.02
N LEU A 485 2.09 37.97 6.61
CA LEU A 485 3.35 37.72 5.91
C LEU A 485 3.18 37.74 4.37
N LEU A 486 1.95 37.61 3.88
CA LEU A 486 1.66 37.57 2.45
C LEU A 486 1.85 38.94 1.77
N SER A 487 1.50 40.02 2.47
CA SER A 487 1.63 41.39 1.95
C SER A 487 1.75 42.41 3.06
N ARG A 488 2.52 43.50 2.80
CA ARG A 488 2.51 44.70 3.66
C ARG A 488 1.26 45.58 3.53
N ARG A 489 0.44 45.32 2.47
CA ARG A 489 -0.82 46.00 2.22
C ARG A 489 -1.97 45.15 2.78
N PHE A 490 -3.12 45.79 2.99
CA PHE A 490 -4.33 45.09 3.41
C PHE A 490 -4.68 43.96 2.46
N VAL A 491 -4.90 42.75 3.00
CA VAL A 491 -5.29 41.57 2.24
C VAL A 491 -6.77 41.32 2.47
N ARG A 492 -7.56 41.29 1.39
CA ARG A 492 -9.00 41.04 1.41
C ARG A 492 -9.26 39.55 1.26
N TRP A 493 -10.07 39.00 2.15
CA TRP A 493 -10.63 37.65 2.01
C TRP A 493 -11.88 37.68 1.13
N ASN A 494 -11.99 36.75 0.19
CA ASN A 494 -13.18 36.51 -0.59
C ASN A 494 -13.69 35.10 -0.28
N GLU A 495 -14.86 35.05 0.39
CA GLU A 495 -15.47 33.79 0.82
C GLU A 495 -16.01 32.96 -0.35
N HIS A 496 -16.48 33.63 -1.41
CA HIS A 496 -17.11 32.96 -2.54
C HIS A 496 -16.14 32.09 -3.33
N ASP A 497 -14.93 32.58 -3.60
CA ASP A 497 -13.88 31.86 -4.32
C ASP A 497 -12.72 31.38 -3.45
N GLN A 498 -12.86 31.51 -2.13
CA GLN A 498 -11.87 31.12 -1.11
C GLN A 498 -10.46 31.64 -1.45
N SER A 499 -10.36 32.92 -1.79
CA SER A 499 -9.12 33.57 -2.18
C SER A 499 -8.74 34.72 -1.27
N LEU A 500 -7.44 35.05 -1.26
CA LEU A 500 -6.88 36.24 -0.66
C LEU A 500 -6.37 37.16 -1.74
N SER A 501 -6.69 38.45 -1.71
CA SER A 501 -6.27 39.41 -2.73
C SER A 501 -5.79 40.73 -2.12
N VAL A 502 -4.90 41.40 -2.84
CA VAL A 502 -4.45 42.75 -2.49
C VAL A 502 -5.06 43.73 -3.48
N PRO A 503 -5.74 44.80 -3.03
CA PRO A 503 -6.31 45.80 -3.93
C PRO A 503 -5.25 46.40 -4.87
N GLY A 504 -5.47 46.29 -6.18
CA GLY A 504 -4.54 46.74 -7.22
C GLY A 504 -3.26 45.91 -7.35
N GLY A 505 -3.24 44.68 -6.80
CA GLY A 505 -2.11 43.75 -6.85
C GLY A 505 -2.52 42.34 -7.15
N GLY A 506 -1.63 41.40 -6.85
CA GLY A 506 -1.85 39.96 -6.99
C GLY A 506 -2.76 39.38 -5.90
N GLY A 507 -2.99 38.08 -5.98
CA GLY A 507 -3.76 37.33 -4.99
C GLY A 507 -3.30 35.88 -4.90
N TRP A 508 -3.83 35.20 -3.88
CA TRP A 508 -3.55 33.79 -3.61
C TRP A 508 -4.86 33.01 -3.61
N ARG A 509 -4.86 31.90 -4.29
CA ARG A 509 -5.93 30.90 -4.33
C ARG A 509 -5.33 29.53 -4.46
N ALA A 510 -6.10 28.49 -4.28
CA ALA A 510 -5.64 27.12 -4.52
C ALA A 510 -4.97 26.99 -5.91
N GLY A 511 -3.82 26.35 -5.97
CA GLY A 511 -2.99 26.23 -7.17
C GLY A 511 -1.97 27.37 -7.40
N THR A 512 -2.01 28.48 -6.62
CA THR A 512 -1.01 29.54 -6.73
C THR A 512 0.36 29.03 -6.27
N ARG A 513 1.39 29.19 -7.11
CA ARG A 513 2.78 28.86 -6.76
C ARG A 513 3.41 29.99 -5.95
N ILE A 514 4.10 29.63 -4.91
CA ILE A 514 4.79 30.56 -3.99
C ILE A 514 6.10 29.94 -3.52
N LYS A 515 7.15 30.75 -3.37
CA LYS A 515 8.37 30.31 -2.70
C LYS A 515 8.28 30.63 -1.21
N VAL A 516 8.60 29.63 -0.39
CA VAL A 516 8.49 29.75 1.07
C VAL A 516 9.73 29.23 1.78
N ARG A 517 9.94 29.71 2.99
CA ARG A 517 10.96 29.24 3.94
C ARG A 517 10.27 28.76 5.20
N ILE A 518 10.87 27.78 5.86
CA ILE A 518 10.39 27.37 7.17
C ILE A 518 10.58 28.51 8.18
N ALA A 519 9.56 28.79 8.99
CA ALA A 519 9.59 29.80 10.03
C ALA A 519 9.46 29.19 11.42
N ARG A 520 8.66 28.14 11.56
CA ARG A 520 8.42 27.47 12.84
C ARG A 520 8.05 26.02 12.62
N VAL A 521 8.56 25.16 13.50
CA VAL A 521 8.15 23.76 13.62
C VAL A 521 7.52 23.55 14.99
N ASP A 522 6.31 23.01 15.04
CA ASP A 522 5.62 22.67 16.29
C ASP A 522 5.23 21.19 16.29
N PHE A 523 6.05 20.36 16.92
CA PHE A 523 5.80 18.93 17.03
C PHE A 523 4.54 18.60 17.82
N ARG A 524 4.20 19.39 18.85
CA ARG A 524 3.03 19.12 19.71
C ARG A 524 1.72 19.35 18.98
N GLN A 525 1.65 20.47 18.25
CA GLN A 525 0.46 20.85 17.50
C GLN A 525 0.47 20.30 16.06
N ARG A 526 1.56 19.63 15.63
CA ARG A 526 1.76 19.17 14.25
C ARG A 526 1.57 20.30 13.25
N ARG A 527 2.21 21.44 13.52
CA ARG A 527 2.09 22.64 12.70
C ARG A 527 3.45 23.06 12.17
N LEU A 528 3.42 23.47 10.91
CA LEU A 528 4.53 24.13 10.26
C LEU A 528 4.05 25.52 9.86
N ASP A 529 4.83 26.55 10.21
CA ASP A 529 4.60 27.89 9.73
C ASP A 529 5.70 28.27 8.75
N PHE A 530 5.30 28.92 7.67
CA PHE A 530 6.19 29.34 6.60
C PHE A 530 6.16 30.86 6.41
N THR A 531 7.26 31.41 5.94
CA THR A 531 7.36 32.78 5.44
C THR A 531 7.52 32.76 3.93
N PRO A 532 6.81 33.62 3.17
CA PRO A 532 7.06 33.75 1.76
C PRO A 532 8.45 34.38 1.52
N CYS A 533 9.17 33.85 0.53
CA CYS A 533 10.38 34.48 0.06
C CYS A 533 10.01 35.79 -0.64
N SER A 534 10.66 36.88 -0.32
CA SER A 534 10.48 38.18 -0.99
C SER A 534 10.68 38.00 -2.50
N ARG A 535 9.71 38.46 -3.30
CA ARG A 535 9.92 38.63 -4.74
C ARG A 535 10.99 39.69 -4.99
#